data_20575435843026fc9996ebc74d2c16d8
#
_entry.id   20575435843026fc9996ebc74d2c16d8
#
_cell.length_a   1.000
_cell.length_b   1.000
_cell.length_c   1.000
_cell.angle_alpha   90.00
_cell.angle_beta   90.00
_cell.angle_gamma   90.00
#
_symmetry.space_group_name_H-M   'P 1'
#
loop_
_entity.id
_entity.type
_entity.pdbx_description
1 polymer ?
#
loop_
_entity_poly.entity_id
_entity_poly.type
_entity_poly.pdbx_seq_one_letter_code
_entity_poly.pdbx_strand_id
1 'polypeptide(L)'
;DSLVIDPHKHGMQPYGCGCILFKNPAVGRFYKHNSPYTYFSSNDLHLGEISLECSRPGAAAVALWATQRQFPLIPNGEFSENLDNCLQAAKELYMMLKMSDKFITFFPPALDIVLWAPKGESFSSISESSQVLFDACADQDVHLALYKYPVEMLPEHLNGIEKDQDHLICLRSCLMKPEHKYWVKFIFSVMDELLGS
;
A
#
# COMPACT_ATOMS: atom_id res chain seq x y z
N ASP A 1 12.68 -16.51 -0.86
CA ASP A 1 12.20 -17.90 -0.93
C ASP A 1 10.69 -17.98 -1.17
N SER A 2 9.94 -16.93 -0.82
CA SER A 2 8.53 -16.77 -1.13
C SER A 2 8.20 -15.34 -1.54
N LEU A 3 7.11 -15.15 -2.28
CA LEU A 3 6.58 -13.87 -2.71
C LEU A 3 5.08 -13.84 -2.40
N VAL A 4 4.65 -12.79 -1.72
CA VAL A 4 3.22 -12.51 -1.48
C VAL A 4 2.78 -11.40 -2.41
N ILE A 5 1.64 -11.58 -3.04
CA ILE A 5 1.01 -10.61 -3.93
C ILE A 5 -0.43 -10.42 -3.47
N ASP A 6 -0.89 -9.18 -3.46
CA ASP A 6 -2.26 -8.80 -3.12
C ASP A 6 -3.04 -8.36 -4.37
N PRO A 7 -3.59 -9.29 -5.17
CA PRO A 7 -4.35 -8.94 -6.36
C PRO A 7 -5.58 -8.08 -6.08
N HIS A 8 -6.10 -8.09 -4.84
CA HIS A 8 -7.19 -7.21 -4.40
C HIS A 8 -6.78 -5.72 -4.26
N LYS A 9 -5.50 -5.40 -4.51
CA LYS A 9 -4.99 -4.02 -4.61
C LYS A 9 -4.84 -3.65 -6.08
N HIS A 10 -3.62 -3.53 -6.60
CA HIS A 10 -3.38 -3.19 -8.01
C HIS A 10 -3.83 -4.25 -9.02
N GLY A 11 -4.02 -5.49 -8.61
CA GLY A 11 -4.51 -6.55 -9.48
C GLY A 11 -6.00 -6.46 -9.84
N MET A 12 -6.71 -5.39 -9.43
CA MET A 12 -8.12 -5.13 -9.74
C MET A 12 -9.07 -6.25 -9.34
N GLN A 13 -8.75 -6.97 -8.27
CA GLN A 13 -9.57 -8.05 -7.76
C GLN A 13 -10.36 -7.64 -6.51
N PRO A 14 -11.54 -8.26 -6.26
CA PRO A 14 -12.24 -8.08 -4.99
C PRO A 14 -11.44 -8.71 -3.84
N TYR A 15 -11.80 -8.33 -2.61
CA TYR A 15 -11.23 -8.94 -1.41
C TYR A 15 -11.38 -10.47 -1.43
N GLY A 16 -10.42 -11.15 -0.78
CA GLY A 16 -10.35 -12.61 -0.79
C GLY A 16 -9.45 -13.16 -1.91
N CYS A 17 -8.88 -12.31 -2.75
CA CYS A 17 -7.89 -12.70 -3.73
C CYS A 17 -6.48 -12.36 -3.23
N GLY A 18 -5.88 -13.25 -2.46
CA GLY A 18 -4.47 -13.23 -2.09
C GLY A 18 -3.69 -14.28 -2.90
N CYS A 19 -2.40 -14.04 -3.12
CA CYS A 19 -1.52 -14.97 -3.81
C CYS A 19 -0.20 -15.10 -3.07
N ILE A 20 0.24 -16.34 -2.83
CA ILE A 20 1.57 -16.64 -2.32
C ILE A 20 2.26 -17.60 -3.28
N LEU A 21 3.48 -17.26 -3.64
CA LEU A 21 4.33 -18.05 -4.52
C LEU A 21 5.54 -18.54 -3.73
N PHE A 22 5.87 -19.82 -3.82
CA PHE A 22 7.06 -20.39 -3.22
C PHE A 22 8.05 -20.79 -4.32
N LYS A 23 9.31 -20.44 -4.15
CA LYS A 23 10.39 -20.85 -5.06
C LYS A 23 10.55 -22.37 -5.07
N ASN A 24 10.42 -23.02 -3.90
CA ASN A 24 10.47 -24.46 -3.76
C ASN A 24 9.07 -25.02 -3.48
N PRO A 25 8.42 -25.72 -4.43
CA PRO A 25 7.09 -26.26 -4.24
C PRO A 25 7.01 -27.33 -3.13
N ALA A 26 8.12 -27.96 -2.75
CA ALA A 26 8.17 -28.92 -1.66
C ALA A 26 7.80 -28.34 -0.28
N VAL A 27 7.74 -27.01 -0.16
CA VAL A 27 7.22 -26.33 1.05
C VAL A 27 5.80 -26.78 1.38
N GLY A 28 4.96 -27.14 0.39
CA GLY A 28 3.61 -27.64 0.59
C GLY A 28 3.53 -28.83 1.57
N ARG A 29 4.59 -29.63 1.71
CA ARG A 29 4.64 -30.75 2.67
C ARG A 29 4.44 -30.32 4.14
N PHE A 30 4.80 -29.10 4.50
CA PHE A 30 4.64 -28.58 5.87
C PHE A 30 3.19 -28.19 6.19
N TYR A 31 2.37 -28.03 5.15
CA TYR A 31 0.95 -27.72 5.24
C TYR A 31 0.05 -28.94 5.00
N LYS A 32 0.69 -30.07 4.61
CA LYS A 32 -0.05 -31.30 4.29
C LYS A 32 -0.80 -31.83 5.51
N HIS A 33 -2.07 -32.08 5.35
CA HIS A 33 -2.92 -32.74 6.33
C HIS A 33 -3.59 -33.97 5.72
N ASN A 34 -3.85 -34.97 6.56
CA ASN A 34 -4.60 -36.16 6.15
C ASN A 34 -6.06 -35.97 6.55
N SER A 35 -6.88 -35.62 5.59
CA SER A 35 -8.32 -35.56 5.79
C SER A 35 -8.96 -36.89 5.37
N PRO A 36 -9.86 -37.47 6.20
CA PRO A 36 -10.55 -38.70 5.82
C PRO A 36 -11.53 -38.50 4.66
N TYR A 37 -11.78 -37.26 4.27
CA TYR A 37 -12.71 -36.91 3.20
C TYR A 37 -12.03 -36.58 1.86
N THR A 38 -10.70 -36.49 1.83
CA THR A 38 -9.95 -36.19 0.62
C THR A 38 -9.16 -37.43 0.19
N TYR A 39 -9.56 -38.04 -0.94
CA TYR A 39 -8.88 -39.17 -1.51
C TYR A 39 -8.06 -38.73 -2.70
N PHE A 40 -6.75 -38.76 -2.57
CA PHE A 40 -5.82 -38.47 -3.66
C PHE A 40 -5.10 -39.75 -4.08
N SER A 41 -5.06 -40.02 -5.36
CA SER A 41 -4.49 -41.24 -5.93
C SER A 41 -3.06 -41.10 -6.38
N SER A 42 -2.41 -39.97 -6.15
CA SER A 42 -1.02 -39.71 -6.54
C SER A 42 -0.15 -39.29 -5.36
N ASN A 43 1.16 -39.38 -5.55
CA ASN A 43 2.15 -38.88 -4.57
C ASN A 43 2.39 -37.37 -4.66
N ASP A 44 1.77 -36.68 -5.59
CA ASP A 44 1.88 -35.25 -5.76
C ASP A 44 1.09 -34.50 -4.68
N LEU A 45 1.52 -33.27 -4.35
CA LEU A 45 0.80 -32.42 -3.44
C LEU A 45 -0.42 -31.81 -4.11
N HIS A 46 -1.60 -32.05 -3.58
CA HIS A 46 -2.84 -31.47 -4.04
C HIS A 46 -3.27 -30.29 -3.18
N LEU A 47 -3.91 -29.29 -3.78
CA LEU A 47 -4.39 -28.10 -3.08
C LEU A 47 -5.31 -28.43 -1.90
N GLY A 48 -6.13 -29.49 -2.02
CA GLY A 48 -7.00 -29.94 -0.93
C GLY A 48 -6.27 -30.51 0.28
N GLU A 49 -5.01 -30.97 0.11
CA GLU A 49 -4.19 -31.50 1.20
C GLU A 49 -3.37 -30.45 1.91
N ILE A 50 -3.11 -29.29 1.27
CA ILE A 50 -2.26 -28.22 1.80
C ILE A 50 -3.04 -26.95 2.14
N SER A 51 -4.34 -26.94 1.96
CA SER A 51 -5.21 -25.83 2.32
C SER A 51 -5.66 -25.93 3.77
N LEU A 52 -5.71 -24.77 4.46
CA LEU A 52 -6.29 -24.68 5.82
C LEU A 52 -7.81 -24.95 5.82
N GLU A 53 -8.48 -24.72 4.69
CA GLU A 53 -9.91 -24.96 4.48
C GLU A 53 -10.10 -26.10 3.48
N CYS A 54 -11.04 -26.99 3.75
CA CYS A 54 -11.31 -28.17 2.91
C CYS A 54 -11.78 -27.80 1.51
N SER A 55 -12.66 -26.81 1.39
CA SER A 55 -13.17 -26.33 0.10
C SER A 55 -12.96 -24.85 -0.04
N ARG A 56 -12.50 -24.42 -1.20
CA ARG A 56 -12.28 -23.00 -1.51
C ARG A 56 -13.01 -22.61 -2.77
N PRO A 57 -13.61 -21.39 -2.83
CA PRO A 57 -14.19 -20.90 -4.06
C PRO A 57 -13.08 -20.68 -5.11
N GLY A 58 -13.20 -21.30 -6.26
CA GLY A 58 -12.32 -21.07 -7.41
C GLY A 58 -12.53 -19.71 -8.10
N ALA A 59 -13.57 -18.98 -7.70
CA ALA A 59 -13.98 -17.73 -8.35
C ALA A 59 -12.88 -16.67 -8.35
N ALA A 60 -12.12 -16.50 -7.25
CA ALA A 60 -11.03 -15.52 -7.17
C ALA A 60 -9.89 -15.85 -8.17
N ALA A 61 -9.54 -17.12 -8.33
CA ALA A 61 -8.53 -17.55 -9.28
C ALA A 61 -8.97 -17.33 -10.74
N VAL A 62 -10.23 -17.66 -11.04
CA VAL A 62 -10.83 -17.45 -12.39
C VAL A 62 -10.94 -15.97 -12.70
N ALA A 63 -11.37 -15.15 -11.73
CA ALA A 63 -11.45 -13.70 -11.91
C ALA A 63 -10.07 -13.08 -12.19
N LEU A 64 -9.04 -13.47 -11.43
CA LEU A 64 -7.67 -13.02 -11.67
C LEU A 64 -7.15 -13.46 -13.05
N TRP A 65 -7.40 -14.70 -13.42
CA TRP A 65 -7.06 -15.21 -14.74
C TRP A 65 -7.73 -14.40 -15.86
N ALA A 66 -9.02 -14.12 -15.74
CA ALA A 66 -9.76 -13.32 -16.72
C ALA A 66 -9.22 -11.88 -16.82
N THR A 67 -8.93 -11.27 -15.66
CA THR A 67 -8.31 -9.94 -15.61
C THR A 67 -6.96 -9.91 -16.32
N GLN A 68 -6.09 -10.90 -16.08
CA GLN A 68 -4.79 -11.00 -16.75
C GLN A 68 -4.90 -11.29 -18.26
N ARG A 69 -5.98 -11.88 -18.71
CA ARG A 69 -6.26 -12.05 -20.15
C ARG A 69 -6.66 -10.73 -20.81
N GLN A 70 -7.40 -9.88 -20.09
CA GLN A 70 -7.80 -8.56 -20.58
C GLN A 70 -6.65 -7.54 -20.46
N PHE A 71 -5.91 -7.58 -19.34
CA PHE A 71 -4.79 -6.71 -19.02
C PHE A 71 -3.51 -7.54 -18.80
N PRO A 72 -2.84 -7.97 -19.87
CA PRO A 72 -1.66 -8.81 -19.76
C PRO A 72 -0.53 -8.11 -18.98
N LEU A 73 0.20 -8.90 -18.17
CA LEU A 73 1.38 -8.45 -17.42
C LEU A 73 2.61 -8.39 -18.35
N ILE A 74 2.57 -7.46 -19.29
CA ILE A 74 3.66 -7.25 -20.26
C ILE A 74 4.23 -5.83 -20.13
N PRO A 75 5.52 -5.62 -20.41
CA PRO A 75 6.12 -4.28 -20.46
C PRO A 75 5.39 -3.40 -21.48
N ASN A 76 5.15 -2.14 -21.11
CA ASN A 76 4.44 -1.13 -21.93
C ASN A 76 3.00 -1.54 -22.33
N GLY A 77 2.41 -2.49 -21.62
CA GLY A 77 0.98 -2.78 -21.72
C GLY A 77 0.16 -1.89 -20.78
N GLU A 78 -1.15 -1.86 -20.99
CA GLU A 78 -2.07 -1.00 -20.21
C GLU A 78 -1.92 -1.20 -18.70
N PHE A 79 -1.73 -2.44 -18.22
CA PHE A 79 -1.52 -2.71 -16.80
C PHE A 79 -0.23 -2.05 -16.28
N SER A 80 0.88 -2.14 -17.01
CA SER A 80 2.15 -1.52 -16.58
C SER A 80 2.10 0.00 -16.66
N GLU A 81 1.43 0.57 -17.66
CA GLU A 81 1.23 2.02 -17.77
C GLU A 81 0.39 2.57 -16.60
N ASN A 82 -0.62 1.83 -16.16
CA ASN A 82 -1.42 2.19 -14.99
C ASN A 82 -0.58 2.20 -13.71
N LEU A 83 0.30 1.22 -13.51
CA LEU A 83 1.23 1.20 -12.38
C LEU A 83 2.24 2.34 -12.44
N ASP A 84 2.76 2.64 -13.63
CA ASP A 84 3.68 3.76 -13.83
C ASP A 84 3.00 5.10 -13.53
N ASN A 85 1.74 5.29 -13.89
CA ASN A 85 0.98 6.48 -13.55
C ASN A 85 0.81 6.64 -12.03
N CYS A 86 0.54 5.55 -11.30
CA CYS A 86 0.49 5.56 -9.84
C CYS A 86 1.85 5.98 -9.24
N LEU A 87 2.94 5.39 -9.72
CA LEU A 87 4.30 5.73 -9.28
C LEU A 87 4.68 7.18 -9.59
N GLN A 88 4.31 7.69 -10.78
CA GLN A 88 4.55 9.08 -11.15
C GLN A 88 3.77 10.04 -10.25
N ALA A 89 2.49 9.74 -9.94
CA ALA A 89 1.69 10.53 -9.01
C ALA A 89 2.35 10.59 -7.62
N ALA A 90 2.84 9.47 -7.11
CA ALA A 90 3.52 9.42 -5.83
C ALA A 90 4.82 10.24 -5.81
N LYS A 91 5.63 10.14 -6.87
CA LYS A 91 6.86 10.93 -7.01
C LYS A 91 6.57 12.43 -7.12
N GLU A 92 5.53 12.82 -7.87
CA GLU A 92 5.12 14.22 -8.01
C GLU A 92 4.64 14.78 -6.67
N LEU A 93 3.75 14.07 -5.96
CA LEU A 93 3.31 14.48 -4.62
C LEU A 93 4.48 14.62 -3.65
N TYR A 94 5.37 13.63 -3.62
CA TYR A 94 6.57 13.69 -2.77
C TYR A 94 7.43 14.93 -3.06
N MET A 95 7.64 15.27 -4.34
CA MET A 95 8.43 16.43 -4.71
C MET A 95 7.75 17.74 -4.31
N MET A 96 6.43 17.86 -4.48
CA MET A 96 5.68 19.04 -4.06
C MET A 96 5.74 19.23 -2.55
N LEU A 97 5.52 18.18 -1.77
CA LEU A 97 5.62 18.20 -0.31
C LEU A 97 7.04 18.56 0.15
N LYS A 98 8.08 17.98 -0.48
CA LYS A 98 9.49 18.23 -0.14
C LYS A 98 9.93 19.66 -0.44
N MET A 99 9.37 20.27 -1.49
CA MET A 99 9.69 21.65 -1.89
C MET A 99 8.95 22.71 -1.07
N SER A 100 7.86 22.32 -0.41
CA SER A 100 7.10 23.19 0.48
C SER A 100 7.84 23.38 1.82
N ASP A 101 7.71 24.55 2.41
CA ASP A 101 8.22 24.86 3.75
C ASP A 101 7.25 24.44 4.87
N LYS A 102 6.02 23.98 4.52
CA LYS A 102 4.99 23.57 5.47
C LYS A 102 5.04 22.08 5.83
N PHE A 103 5.72 21.24 5.05
CA PHE A 103 5.69 19.79 5.22
C PHE A 103 7.05 19.19 5.48
N ILE A 104 7.05 18.02 6.10
CA ILE A 104 8.19 17.09 6.18
C ILE A 104 7.86 15.81 5.42
N THR A 105 8.85 15.24 4.77
CA THR A 105 8.74 13.94 4.08
C THR A 105 9.73 12.97 4.69
N PHE A 106 9.36 11.67 4.74
CA PHE A 106 10.19 10.66 5.39
C PHE A 106 11.24 10.08 4.43
N PHE A 107 10.82 9.58 3.29
CA PHE A 107 11.69 9.01 2.26
C PHE A 107 11.06 9.09 0.88
N PRO A 108 11.85 9.05 -0.19
CA PRO A 108 11.31 8.97 -1.55
C PRO A 108 10.46 7.71 -1.75
N PRO A 109 9.29 7.80 -2.39
CA PRO A 109 8.45 6.64 -2.62
C PRO A 109 9.12 5.67 -3.60
N ALA A 110 9.22 4.39 -3.20
CA ALA A 110 9.64 3.31 -4.09
C ALA A 110 8.47 2.82 -4.98
N LEU A 111 7.25 2.95 -4.48
CA LEU A 111 6.00 2.63 -5.16
C LEU A 111 5.01 3.81 -5.03
N ASP A 112 3.78 3.56 -4.73
CA ASP A 112 2.65 4.50 -4.76
C ASP A 112 2.24 5.06 -3.39
N ILE A 113 3.06 4.85 -2.35
CA ILE A 113 2.79 5.35 -1.01
C ILE A 113 3.79 6.45 -0.65
N VAL A 114 3.27 7.59 -0.19
CA VAL A 114 4.04 8.72 0.31
C VAL A 114 3.74 8.92 1.79
N LEU A 115 4.80 8.93 2.63
CA LEU A 115 4.72 9.29 4.05
C LEU A 115 5.23 10.72 4.24
N TRP A 116 4.44 11.51 4.96
CA TRP A 116 4.70 12.93 5.17
C TRP A 116 3.91 13.43 6.38
N ALA A 117 4.25 14.63 6.88
CA ALA A 117 3.50 15.28 7.94
C ALA A 117 3.59 16.81 7.81
N PRO A 118 2.71 17.59 8.43
CA PRO A 118 2.95 19.01 8.68
C PRO A 118 4.26 19.20 9.45
N LYS A 119 4.98 20.31 9.23
CA LYS A 119 6.14 20.68 10.05
C LYS A 119 5.72 21.00 11.48
N GLY A 120 6.57 20.63 12.43
CA GLY A 120 6.42 20.94 13.85
C GLY A 120 7.73 20.78 14.58
N GLU A 121 7.80 21.28 15.80
CA GLU A 121 9.02 21.27 16.61
C GLU A 121 9.17 19.97 17.41
N SER A 122 8.04 19.30 17.74
CA SER A 122 8.01 18.07 18.53
C SER A 122 7.09 17.01 17.91
N PHE A 123 7.24 15.76 18.36
CA PHE A 123 6.39 14.66 17.92
C PHE A 123 4.91 14.87 18.29
N SER A 124 4.64 15.45 19.45
CA SER A 124 3.26 15.75 19.87
C SER A 124 2.64 16.80 18.95
N SER A 125 3.35 17.90 18.66
CA SER A 125 2.83 18.96 17.81
C SER A 125 2.59 18.49 16.36
N ILE A 126 3.49 17.68 15.82
CA ILE A 126 3.34 17.09 14.47
C ILE A 126 2.16 16.11 14.46
N SER A 127 2.00 15.28 15.49
CA SER A 127 0.91 14.31 15.59
C SER A 127 -0.45 14.99 15.65
N GLU A 128 -0.57 16.05 16.46
CA GLU A 128 -1.78 16.85 16.56
C GLU A 128 -2.12 17.52 15.23
N SER A 129 -1.15 18.20 14.62
CA SER A 129 -1.33 18.85 13.30
C SER A 129 -1.68 17.82 12.21
N SER A 130 -1.12 16.64 12.26
CA SER A 130 -1.46 15.55 11.32
C SER A 130 -2.90 15.08 11.48
N GLN A 131 -3.39 14.98 12.72
CA GLN A 131 -4.80 14.64 12.99
C GLN A 131 -5.73 15.74 12.50
N VAL A 132 -5.45 17.00 12.84
CA VAL A 132 -6.26 18.15 12.41
C VAL A 132 -6.34 18.23 10.89
N LEU A 133 -5.20 18.08 10.20
CA LEU A 133 -5.17 18.12 8.74
C LEU A 133 -5.89 16.92 8.12
N PHE A 134 -5.79 15.73 8.73
CA PHE A 134 -6.51 14.53 8.28
C PHE A 134 -8.03 14.78 8.29
N ASP A 135 -8.55 15.33 9.37
CA ASP A 135 -9.99 15.61 9.52
C ASP A 135 -10.42 16.72 8.56
N ALA A 136 -9.66 17.82 8.47
CA ALA A 136 -9.97 18.93 7.56
C ALA A 136 -9.91 18.55 6.07
N CYS A 137 -8.99 17.66 5.67
CA CYS A 137 -8.94 17.15 4.32
C CYS A 137 -10.17 16.29 3.99
N ALA A 138 -10.65 15.49 4.93
CA ALA A 138 -11.85 14.68 4.75
C ALA A 138 -13.10 15.54 4.49
N ASP A 139 -13.22 16.72 5.14
CA ASP A 139 -14.28 17.70 4.91
C ASP A 139 -14.22 18.32 3.49
N GLN A 140 -13.09 18.19 2.80
CA GLN A 140 -12.88 18.64 1.42
C GLN A 140 -12.84 17.45 0.42
N ASP A 141 -13.40 16.30 0.78
CA ASP A 141 -13.38 15.07 -0.02
C ASP A 141 -11.97 14.54 -0.37
N VAL A 142 -10.94 14.97 0.37
CA VAL A 142 -9.56 14.44 0.26
C VAL A 142 -9.29 13.47 1.40
N HIS A 143 -9.41 12.18 1.12
CA HIS A 143 -9.26 11.13 2.11
C HIS A 143 -7.81 10.64 2.19
N LEU A 144 -7.19 10.85 3.34
CA LEU A 144 -5.85 10.42 3.68
C LEU A 144 -5.90 9.22 4.65
N ALA A 145 -4.75 8.74 5.08
CA ALA A 145 -4.65 7.77 6.17
C ALA A 145 -3.64 8.26 7.20
N LEU A 146 -3.94 8.07 8.47
CA LEU A 146 -2.97 8.26 9.55
C LEU A 146 -2.07 7.04 9.67
N TYR A 147 -0.82 7.27 10.05
CA TYR A 147 0.15 6.22 10.27
C TYR A 147 0.98 6.51 11.52
N LYS A 148 1.00 5.55 12.46
CA LYS A 148 1.86 5.60 13.64
C LYS A 148 3.27 5.16 13.24
N TYR A 149 4.17 6.12 13.11
CA TYR A 149 5.53 5.88 12.64
C TYR A 149 6.41 5.33 13.78
N PRO A 150 7.17 4.23 13.54
CA PRO A 150 8.12 3.69 14.51
C PRO A 150 9.30 4.65 14.69
N VAL A 151 9.52 5.12 15.91
CA VAL A 151 10.55 6.14 16.20
C VAL A 151 11.96 5.64 15.92
N GLU A 152 12.18 4.34 16.12
CA GLU A 152 13.46 3.67 15.82
C GLU A 152 13.82 3.64 14.33
N MET A 153 12.85 3.86 13.45
CA MET A 153 13.05 3.92 12.00
C MET A 153 13.09 5.35 11.47
N LEU A 154 13.12 6.37 12.35
CA LEU A 154 13.09 7.76 11.95
C LEU A 154 14.30 8.10 11.05
N PRO A 155 14.08 8.70 9.87
CA PRO A 155 15.17 9.12 8.99
C PRO A 155 16.10 10.13 9.67
N GLU A 156 17.40 10.04 9.40
CA GLU A 156 18.41 10.89 10.03
C GLU A 156 18.15 12.40 9.89
N HIS A 157 17.60 12.83 8.76
CA HIS A 157 17.30 14.25 8.51
C HIS A 157 16.15 14.80 9.38
N LEU A 158 15.40 13.92 10.09
CA LEU A 158 14.35 14.29 11.04
C LEU A 158 14.80 14.17 12.51
N ASN A 159 16.06 13.82 12.77
CA ASN A 159 16.59 13.66 14.13
C ASN A 159 16.59 14.95 14.97
N GLY A 160 16.44 16.12 14.36
CA GLY A 160 16.36 17.41 15.06
C GLY A 160 15.01 17.71 15.71
N ILE A 161 13.98 16.90 15.44
CA ILE A 161 12.63 17.06 16.01
C ILE A 161 12.63 16.55 17.45
N GLU A 162 12.04 17.32 18.37
CA GLU A 162 11.94 16.93 19.78
C GLU A 162 11.07 15.66 19.94
N LYS A 163 11.62 14.67 20.64
CA LYS A 163 10.95 13.38 20.90
C LYS A 163 10.27 13.42 22.27
N ASP A 164 9.20 14.19 22.39
CA ASP A 164 8.42 14.38 23.62
C ASP A 164 7.38 13.27 23.88
N GLN A 165 7.24 12.33 22.97
CA GLN A 165 6.41 11.11 23.10
C GLN A 165 7.04 9.93 22.40
N ASP A 166 6.52 8.71 22.66
CA ASP A 166 7.05 7.44 22.18
C ASP A 166 6.70 7.07 20.73
N HIS A 167 5.93 7.91 20.04
CA HIS A 167 5.50 7.68 18.66
C HIS A 167 5.29 9.00 17.93
N LEU A 168 5.30 8.92 16.61
CA LEU A 168 4.97 10.02 15.71
C LEU A 168 3.79 9.61 14.83
N ILE A 169 2.69 10.35 14.89
CA ILE A 169 1.59 10.19 13.93
C ILE A 169 1.89 11.07 12.70
N CYS A 170 1.90 10.46 11.54
CA CYS A 170 2.08 11.12 10.27
C CYS A 170 0.96 10.74 9.29
N LEU A 171 0.96 11.34 8.13
CA LEU A 171 0.00 11.10 7.07
C LEU A 171 0.57 10.16 6.01
N ARG A 172 -0.29 9.32 5.47
CA ARG A 172 0.02 8.39 4.40
C ARG A 172 -0.93 8.61 3.23
N SER A 173 -0.36 9.01 2.10
CA SER A 173 -1.09 9.11 0.83
C SER A 173 -0.83 7.86 0.00
N CYS A 174 -1.91 7.16 -0.39
CA CYS A 174 -1.86 5.96 -1.23
C CYS A 174 -2.37 6.31 -2.63
N LEU A 175 -1.44 6.48 -3.59
CA LEU A 175 -1.75 6.91 -4.96
C LEU A 175 -2.06 5.69 -5.86
N MET A 176 -2.95 4.82 -5.39
CA MET A 176 -3.23 3.52 -6.02
C MET A 176 -4.01 3.59 -7.33
N LYS A 177 -4.59 4.74 -7.69
CA LYS A 177 -5.38 4.88 -8.92
C LYS A 177 -4.57 5.61 -9.98
N PRO A 178 -4.54 5.12 -11.24
CA PRO A 178 -3.83 5.77 -12.34
C PRO A 178 -4.24 7.24 -12.53
N GLU A 179 -5.49 7.56 -12.22
CA GLU A 179 -6.07 8.89 -12.33
C GLU A 179 -5.48 9.88 -11.32
N HIS A 180 -4.88 9.42 -10.21
CA HIS A 180 -4.21 10.29 -9.25
C HIS A 180 -3.13 11.16 -9.89
N LYS A 181 -2.53 10.72 -11.01
CA LYS A 181 -1.61 11.52 -11.81
C LYS A 181 -2.19 12.89 -12.22
N TYR A 182 -3.50 12.95 -12.45
CA TYR A 182 -4.19 14.18 -12.86
C TYR A 182 -4.69 15.00 -11.67
N TRP A 183 -4.83 14.36 -10.50
CA TRP A 183 -5.39 14.95 -9.29
C TRP A 183 -4.34 15.41 -8.28
N VAL A 184 -3.08 14.98 -8.41
CA VAL A 184 -2.04 15.21 -7.40
C VAL A 184 -1.84 16.69 -7.07
N LYS A 185 -1.93 17.58 -8.06
CA LYS A 185 -1.79 19.04 -7.86
C LYS A 185 -2.97 19.62 -7.10
N PHE A 186 -4.17 19.17 -7.41
CA PHE A 186 -5.37 19.57 -6.69
C PHE A 186 -5.32 19.07 -5.24
N ILE A 187 -4.97 17.80 -5.03
CA ILE A 187 -4.81 17.22 -3.70
C ILE A 187 -3.79 18.03 -2.89
N PHE A 188 -2.65 18.33 -3.47
CA PHE A 188 -1.64 19.15 -2.81
C PHE A 188 -2.13 20.55 -2.49
N SER A 189 -2.85 21.24 -3.40
CA SER A 189 -3.37 22.59 -3.12
C SER A 189 -4.34 22.61 -1.95
N VAL A 190 -5.22 21.62 -1.84
CA VAL A 190 -6.13 21.49 -0.68
C VAL A 190 -5.34 21.38 0.63
N MET A 191 -4.34 20.49 0.67
CA MET A 191 -3.51 20.30 1.86
C MET A 191 -2.71 21.56 2.23
N ASP A 192 -2.17 22.26 1.24
CA ASP A 192 -1.37 23.48 1.43
C ASP A 192 -2.21 24.65 1.92
N GLU A 193 -3.42 24.82 1.39
CA GLU A 193 -4.37 25.85 1.81
C GLU A 193 -4.85 25.64 3.25
N LEU A 194 -5.16 24.40 3.63
CA LEU A 194 -5.61 24.06 4.99
C LEU A 194 -4.56 24.30 6.07
N LEU A 195 -3.27 24.28 5.74
CA LEU A 195 -2.18 24.65 6.66
C LEU A 195 -1.83 26.13 6.63
N GLY A 196 -2.41 26.93 5.75
CA GLY A 196 -2.19 28.36 5.66
C GLY A 196 -3.29 29.21 6.26
N SER A 197 -4.40 28.57 6.66
CA SER A 197 -5.54 29.17 7.35
C SER A 197 -5.42 29.00 8.86
#